data_553984d807304d7dc8388f53a02486cc
#
_entry.id   553984d807304d7dc8388f53a02486cc
#
_cell.length_a   1.000
_cell.length_b   1.000
_cell.length_c   1.000
_cell.angle_alpha   90.00
_cell.angle_beta   90.00
_cell.angle_gamma   90.00
#
_symmetry.space_group_name_H-M   'P 1'
#
loop_
_entity.id
_entity.type
_entity.pdbx_description
1 polymer ?
#
loop_
_entity_poly.entity_id
_entity_poly.type
_entity_poly.pdbx_seq_one_letter_code
_entity_poly.pdbx_strand_id
1 'polypeptide(L)'
;RNCQTNKVVASFEESVRWMPRTNKLYFTEKASDSSIAGEGKADGEVQLITINPMNMEREVLAANIPEGWFQFTPDEKSLIYTLYEEGRKKDPQVYDVKEPDDRQPGWRTRSYLAKYDLASGILQPLTFGYHNVYLNDISADSRYLLIGKSEERLTKRPTTLNSLYRLDLNDMSVEALVEKGEFLNSAQFSPDGKSILVTGSPEAFDGIGKNVEEGQIPSMVDTQLYLMNLADKKVRPMTKNFNPNVQSVDWSKADGNIYFTAEDKDCMHLFQLNPKSGKFTLLKTPEENIKSFSIAAAAPEMAFSGQSASNADRLYKMSTKAQKSLLVDDLSARLLKDIELGECKAWNFVNSRGDTLCCRYYLPPHFDASKKYPMVVNYYGGCSPT
;
A
#
# COMPACT_ATOMS: atom_id res chain seq x y z
N ARG A 1 -12.60 15.27 8.18
CA ARG A 1 -12.73 16.74 8.06
C ARG A 1 -13.28 17.17 6.70
N ASN A 2 -14.03 18.23 6.69
CA ASN A 2 -14.41 18.91 5.45
C ASN A 2 -13.26 19.81 4.98
N CYS A 3 -12.65 19.48 3.85
CA CYS A 3 -11.46 20.19 3.33
C CYS A 3 -11.73 21.62 2.83
N GLN A 4 -12.99 22.02 2.67
CA GLN A 4 -13.35 23.40 2.30
C GLN A 4 -13.49 24.30 3.54
N THR A 5 -14.11 23.76 4.60
CA THR A 5 -14.40 24.53 5.83
C THR A 5 -13.41 24.27 6.94
N ASN A 6 -12.55 23.27 6.81
CA ASN A 6 -11.60 22.75 7.81
C ASN A 6 -12.27 22.31 9.14
N LYS A 7 -13.58 22.04 9.12
CA LYS A 7 -14.30 21.57 10.30
C LYS A 7 -14.27 20.05 10.40
N VAL A 8 -14.14 19.53 11.62
CA VAL A 8 -14.38 18.12 11.90
C VAL A 8 -15.86 17.87 11.71
N VAL A 9 -16.23 16.96 10.82
CA VAL A 9 -17.63 16.59 10.53
C VAL A 9 -18.04 15.41 11.43
N ALA A 10 -17.13 14.43 11.57
CA ALA A 10 -17.35 13.25 12.40
C ALA A 10 -16.02 12.70 12.90
N SER A 11 -16.08 11.93 13.98
CA SER A 11 -15.01 11.08 14.47
C SER A 11 -15.55 9.67 14.61
N PHE A 12 -14.76 8.68 14.24
CA PHE A 12 -15.09 7.25 14.30
C PHE A 12 -14.05 6.55 15.15
N GLU A 13 -14.46 5.56 15.91
CA GLU A 13 -13.56 4.65 16.64
C GLU A 13 -13.10 3.52 15.72
N GLU A 14 -13.93 3.14 14.74
CA GLU A 14 -13.66 2.11 13.76
C GLU A 14 -12.84 2.66 12.58
N SER A 15 -12.15 1.77 11.89
CA SER A 15 -11.44 2.08 10.66
C SER A 15 -12.43 2.23 9.49
N VAL A 16 -12.77 3.48 9.16
CA VAL A 16 -13.68 3.78 8.04
C VAL A 16 -12.94 3.86 6.71
N ARG A 17 -13.61 3.44 5.64
CA ARG A 17 -13.10 3.47 4.26
C ARG A 17 -14.14 4.08 3.33
N TRP A 18 -13.69 4.55 2.17
CA TRP A 18 -14.59 5.05 1.12
C TRP A 18 -15.12 3.90 0.27
N MET A 19 -16.40 3.97 -0.07
CA MET A 19 -16.97 3.14 -1.13
C MET A 19 -16.44 3.60 -2.49
N PRO A 20 -16.23 2.68 -3.46
CA PRO A 20 -15.57 3.01 -4.72
C PRO A 20 -16.33 4.01 -5.61
N ARG A 21 -17.67 4.04 -5.53
CA ARG A 21 -18.52 4.76 -6.47
C ARG A 21 -19.47 5.78 -5.82
N THR A 22 -20.15 5.39 -4.74
CA THR A 22 -21.25 6.18 -4.14
C THR A 22 -20.76 7.31 -3.24
N ASN A 23 -19.44 7.43 -2.98
CA ASN A 23 -18.87 8.40 -2.05
C ASN A 23 -19.46 8.32 -0.63
N LYS A 24 -19.97 7.15 -0.23
CA LYS A 24 -20.30 6.84 1.15
C LYS A 24 -19.05 6.32 1.87
N LEU A 25 -19.01 6.48 3.16
CA LEU A 25 -18.04 5.79 4.03
C LEU A 25 -18.63 4.42 4.42
N TYR A 26 -17.76 3.43 4.66
CA TYR A 26 -18.18 2.14 5.19
C TYR A 26 -17.22 1.64 6.27
N PHE A 27 -17.76 0.80 7.14
CA PHE A 27 -17.02 0.04 8.15
C PHE A 27 -17.83 -1.20 8.55
N THR A 28 -17.22 -2.08 9.32
CA THR A 28 -17.89 -3.25 9.88
C THR A 28 -17.99 -3.11 11.40
N GLU A 29 -19.10 -3.53 11.97
CA GLU A 29 -19.29 -3.60 13.42
C GLU A 29 -19.93 -4.94 13.82
N LYS A 30 -19.65 -5.41 15.03
CA LYS A 30 -20.34 -6.58 15.58
C LYS A 30 -21.82 -6.23 15.78
N ALA A 31 -22.72 -7.13 15.38
CA ALA A 31 -24.14 -6.96 15.63
C ALA A 31 -24.35 -6.83 17.16
N SER A 32 -24.85 -5.67 17.62
CA SER A 32 -25.23 -5.51 19.03
C SER A 32 -26.31 -6.52 19.35
N ASP A 33 -26.15 -7.24 20.47
CA ASP A 33 -27.14 -8.15 21.00
C ASP A 33 -28.47 -7.41 21.26
N SER A 34 -29.35 -7.43 20.30
CA SER A 34 -30.74 -7.05 20.54
C SER A 34 -31.68 -7.92 19.71
N SER A 35 -32.26 -8.90 20.38
CA SER A 35 -33.61 -9.43 20.14
C SER A 35 -33.95 -10.18 18.85
N ILE A 36 -33.00 -10.57 18.00
CA ILE A 36 -33.24 -11.59 16.99
C ILE A 36 -32.25 -12.76 17.21
N ALA A 37 -32.38 -13.41 18.36
CA ALA A 37 -31.74 -14.69 18.61
C ALA A 37 -32.54 -15.77 17.87
N GLY A 38 -32.31 -15.91 16.57
CA GLY A 38 -32.54 -17.17 15.87
C GLY A 38 -31.32 -18.07 16.17
N GLU A 39 -31.58 -19.25 16.69
CA GLU A 39 -30.59 -20.31 16.90
C GLU A 39 -29.79 -20.49 15.61
N GLY A 40 -28.46 -20.25 15.63
CA GLY A 40 -27.56 -20.51 14.52
C GLY A 40 -26.61 -19.37 14.12
N LYS A 41 -26.25 -18.44 15.03
CA LYS A 41 -25.14 -17.49 14.74
C LYS A 41 -23.83 -18.26 14.62
N ALA A 42 -23.27 -18.32 13.43
CA ALA A 42 -21.87 -18.67 13.25
C ALA A 42 -21.02 -17.59 13.93
N ASP A 43 -20.10 -17.98 14.80
CA ASP A 43 -19.07 -17.09 15.35
C ASP A 43 -18.33 -16.45 14.16
N GLY A 44 -18.26 -15.10 14.11
CA GLY A 44 -17.51 -14.38 13.09
C GLY A 44 -18.35 -13.63 12.03
N GLU A 45 -19.63 -13.37 12.28
CA GLU A 45 -20.45 -12.49 11.41
C GLU A 45 -20.50 -11.06 11.94
N VAL A 46 -20.40 -10.09 11.03
CA VAL A 46 -20.46 -8.65 11.31
C VAL A 46 -21.48 -7.96 10.40
N GLN A 47 -21.91 -6.79 10.81
CA GLN A 47 -22.74 -5.91 9.97
C GLN A 47 -21.84 -5.01 9.13
N LEU A 48 -22.20 -4.83 7.87
CA LEU A 48 -21.61 -3.84 6.98
C LEU A 48 -22.46 -2.57 7.01
N ILE A 49 -21.86 -1.52 7.54
CA ILE A 49 -22.53 -0.22 7.72
C ILE A 49 -22.01 0.76 6.68
N THR A 50 -22.90 1.55 6.11
CA THR A 50 -22.53 2.70 5.30
C THR A 50 -22.98 4.00 5.96
N ILE A 51 -22.22 5.08 5.73
CA ILE A 51 -22.52 6.43 6.20
C ILE A 51 -22.42 7.40 5.05
N ASN A 52 -23.45 8.20 4.85
CA ASN A 52 -23.40 9.33 3.97
C ASN A 52 -22.69 10.50 4.67
N PRO A 53 -21.48 10.93 4.21
CA PRO A 53 -20.71 11.95 4.91
C PRO A 53 -21.33 13.36 4.84
N MET A 54 -22.38 13.58 4.01
CA MET A 54 -23.03 14.88 3.85
C MET A 54 -24.10 15.13 4.93
N ASN A 55 -24.83 14.08 5.34
CA ASN A 55 -25.92 14.17 6.31
C ASN A 55 -25.75 13.23 7.52
N MET A 56 -24.66 12.44 7.54
CA MET A 56 -24.34 11.47 8.59
C MET A 56 -25.38 10.34 8.75
N GLU A 57 -26.19 10.12 7.73
CA GLU A 57 -27.17 9.04 7.71
C GLU A 57 -26.47 7.68 7.63
N ARG A 58 -26.80 6.78 8.55
CA ARG A 58 -26.30 5.41 8.62
C ARG A 58 -27.30 4.45 8.00
N GLU A 59 -26.78 3.47 7.28
CA GLU A 59 -27.56 2.41 6.66
C GLU A 59 -26.84 1.07 6.85
N VAL A 60 -27.56 0.02 7.21
CA VAL A 60 -27.05 -1.36 7.20
C VAL A 60 -27.13 -1.86 5.76
N LEU A 61 -25.98 -1.95 5.09
CA LEU A 61 -25.91 -2.45 3.73
C LEU A 61 -26.04 -3.97 3.68
N ALA A 62 -25.49 -4.69 4.66
CA ALA A 62 -25.64 -6.12 4.82
C ALA A 62 -25.56 -6.48 6.32
N ALA A 63 -26.50 -7.30 6.79
CA ALA A 63 -26.63 -7.60 8.22
C ALA A 63 -25.64 -8.65 8.72
N ASN A 64 -25.31 -9.64 7.88
CA ASN A 64 -24.47 -10.78 8.25
C ASN A 64 -23.48 -11.05 7.12
N ILE A 65 -22.29 -10.49 7.24
CA ILE A 65 -21.18 -10.78 6.34
C ILE A 65 -20.06 -11.46 7.13
N PRO A 66 -19.25 -12.32 6.51
CA PRO A 66 -18.12 -12.91 7.18
C PRO A 66 -17.16 -11.84 7.74
N GLU A 67 -16.68 -12.02 8.95
CA GLU A 67 -15.61 -11.20 9.49
C GLU A 67 -14.33 -11.47 8.71
N GLY A 68 -13.63 -10.42 8.28
CA GLY A 68 -12.39 -10.56 7.53
C GLY A 68 -12.03 -9.35 6.69
N TRP A 69 -10.91 -9.47 6.03
CA TRP A 69 -10.48 -8.42 5.11
C TRP A 69 -11.13 -8.61 3.73
N PHE A 70 -11.74 -7.54 3.24
CA PHE A 70 -12.37 -7.52 1.92
C PHE A 70 -12.16 -6.21 1.18
N GLN A 71 -12.43 -6.25 -0.10
CA GLN A 71 -12.46 -5.10 -1.00
C GLN A 71 -13.79 -5.09 -1.77
N PHE A 72 -14.43 -3.93 -1.89
CA PHE A 72 -15.58 -3.79 -2.78
C PHE A 72 -15.17 -3.92 -4.23
N THR A 73 -16.00 -4.58 -5.04
CA THR A 73 -15.91 -4.37 -6.49
C THR A 73 -16.27 -2.93 -6.84
N PRO A 74 -15.65 -2.32 -7.89
CA PRO A 74 -15.93 -0.93 -8.29
C PRO A 74 -17.41 -0.61 -8.57
N ASP A 75 -18.22 -1.60 -8.95
CA ASP A 75 -19.66 -1.46 -9.13
C ASP A 75 -20.47 -1.55 -7.84
N GLU A 76 -19.81 -1.81 -6.72
CA GLU A 76 -20.37 -1.95 -5.35
C GLU A 76 -21.40 -3.08 -5.19
N LYS A 77 -21.38 -4.09 -6.07
CA LYS A 77 -22.31 -5.21 -5.98
C LYS A 77 -21.79 -6.40 -5.20
N SER A 78 -20.47 -6.50 -5.05
CA SER A 78 -19.84 -7.62 -4.39
C SER A 78 -18.64 -7.20 -3.54
N LEU A 79 -18.30 -8.08 -2.59
CA LEU A 79 -17.08 -7.99 -1.80
C LEU A 79 -16.14 -9.12 -2.21
N ILE A 80 -14.88 -8.82 -2.45
CA ILE A 80 -13.84 -9.82 -2.68
C ILE A 80 -13.07 -9.98 -1.37
N TYR A 81 -13.20 -11.15 -0.77
CA TYR A 81 -12.55 -11.54 0.48
C TYR A 81 -11.21 -12.20 0.24
N THR A 82 -10.26 -11.93 1.11
CA THR A 82 -9.14 -12.83 1.38
C THR A 82 -9.44 -13.57 2.67
N LEU A 83 -9.74 -14.85 2.56
CA LEU A 83 -10.07 -15.72 3.66
C LEU A 83 -8.86 -16.59 4.01
N TYR A 84 -8.80 -17.03 5.26
CA TYR A 84 -7.73 -17.85 5.77
C TYR A 84 -8.29 -19.16 6.29
N GLU A 85 -7.67 -20.26 5.88
CA GLU A 85 -7.88 -21.57 6.48
C GLU A 85 -6.67 -21.90 7.33
N GLU A 86 -6.90 -22.09 8.62
CA GLU A 86 -5.84 -22.46 9.55
C GLU A 86 -5.33 -23.85 9.24
N GLY A 87 -4.01 -24.01 9.22
CA GLY A 87 -3.38 -25.31 9.13
C GLY A 87 -3.64 -26.15 10.39
N ARG A 88 -3.42 -27.46 10.26
CA ARG A 88 -3.53 -28.37 11.39
C ARG A 88 -2.71 -27.88 12.57
N LYS A 89 -3.32 -27.82 13.76
CA LYS A 89 -2.61 -27.46 15.00
C LYS A 89 -1.48 -28.45 15.25
N LYS A 90 -0.30 -27.92 15.54
CA LYS A 90 0.85 -28.73 15.94
C LYS A 90 0.59 -29.33 17.32
N ASP A 91 1.00 -30.58 17.51
CA ASP A 91 1.17 -31.11 18.86
C ASP A 91 2.29 -30.30 19.55
N PRO A 92 2.05 -29.72 20.73
CA PRO A 92 3.06 -28.93 21.41
C PRO A 92 4.30 -29.70 21.80
N GLN A 93 4.22 -31.04 21.91
CA GLN A 93 5.34 -31.90 22.32
C GLN A 93 6.07 -32.52 21.13
N VAL A 94 5.35 -33.00 20.11
CA VAL A 94 5.95 -33.71 18.96
C VAL A 94 5.18 -33.38 17.70
N TYR A 95 5.86 -32.95 16.63
CA TYR A 95 5.27 -32.77 15.30
C TYR A 95 6.27 -33.10 14.20
N ASP A 96 5.76 -33.54 13.07
CA ASP A 96 6.54 -33.79 11.87
C ASP A 96 6.98 -32.47 11.21
N VAL A 97 8.27 -32.36 10.91
CA VAL A 97 8.84 -31.32 10.05
C VAL A 97 9.11 -31.95 8.68
N LYS A 98 8.20 -31.75 7.72
CA LYS A 98 8.32 -32.27 6.36
C LYS A 98 8.92 -31.26 5.41
N GLU A 99 8.62 -29.98 5.65
CA GLU A 99 9.08 -28.85 4.84
C GLU A 99 9.68 -27.77 5.76
N PRO A 100 10.60 -26.93 5.29
CA PRO A 100 11.26 -25.93 6.10
C PRO A 100 10.32 -24.92 6.78
N ASP A 101 9.23 -24.55 6.11
CA ASP A 101 8.20 -23.65 6.63
C ASP A 101 7.34 -24.29 7.74
N ASP A 102 7.38 -25.62 7.90
CA ASP A 102 6.73 -26.32 9.02
C ASP A 102 7.28 -25.87 10.39
N ARG A 103 8.40 -25.17 10.44
CA ARG A 103 8.98 -24.58 11.66
C ARG A 103 8.36 -23.23 12.03
N GLN A 104 7.70 -22.56 11.08
CA GLN A 104 7.21 -21.20 11.27
C GLN A 104 5.83 -21.16 11.94
N PRO A 105 5.48 -20.08 12.64
CA PRO A 105 4.10 -19.80 13.02
C PRO A 105 3.18 -19.79 11.81
N GLY A 106 1.92 -20.18 11.99
CA GLY A 106 0.96 -20.25 10.89
C GLY A 106 1.20 -21.42 9.92
N TRP A 107 1.86 -22.45 10.41
CA TRP A 107 2.14 -23.67 9.69
C TRP A 107 0.92 -24.18 8.91
N ARG A 108 1.07 -24.27 7.58
CA ARG A 108 0.04 -24.70 6.63
C ARG A 108 -1.25 -23.88 6.64
N THR A 109 -1.26 -22.70 7.21
CA THR A 109 -2.32 -21.73 7.00
C THR A 109 -2.31 -21.31 5.53
N ARG A 110 -3.50 -21.28 4.94
CA ARG A 110 -3.67 -20.92 3.52
C ARG A 110 -4.61 -19.74 3.37
N SER A 111 -4.27 -18.83 2.47
CA SER A 111 -5.15 -17.77 2.03
C SER A 111 -5.81 -18.15 0.70
N TYR A 112 -7.07 -17.84 0.56
CA TYR A 112 -7.83 -18.02 -0.67
C TYR A 112 -8.81 -16.86 -0.86
N LEU A 113 -9.26 -16.67 -2.11
CA LEU A 113 -10.20 -15.62 -2.46
C LEU A 113 -11.62 -16.16 -2.53
N ALA A 114 -12.57 -15.34 -2.07
CA ALA A 114 -13.98 -15.60 -2.21
C ALA A 114 -14.73 -14.32 -2.60
N LYS A 115 -15.83 -14.46 -3.33
CA LYS A 115 -16.75 -13.38 -3.68
C LYS A 115 -18.01 -13.49 -2.85
N TYR A 116 -18.36 -12.43 -2.16
CA TYR A 116 -19.66 -12.28 -1.49
C TYR A 116 -20.54 -11.37 -2.34
N ASP A 117 -21.68 -11.87 -2.78
CA ASP A 117 -22.65 -11.10 -3.53
C ASP A 117 -23.63 -10.41 -2.58
N LEU A 118 -23.69 -9.08 -2.61
CA LEU A 118 -24.48 -8.29 -1.66
C LEU A 118 -25.99 -8.45 -1.83
N ALA A 119 -26.46 -8.79 -3.03
CA ALA A 119 -27.87 -8.94 -3.28
C ALA A 119 -28.41 -10.30 -2.81
N SER A 120 -27.65 -11.37 -3.01
CA SER A 120 -28.06 -12.73 -2.64
C SER A 120 -27.54 -13.20 -1.28
N GLY A 121 -26.50 -12.55 -0.75
CA GLY A 121 -25.82 -12.99 0.48
C GLY A 121 -24.96 -14.25 0.28
N ILE A 122 -24.70 -14.67 -0.96
CA ILE A 122 -23.95 -15.88 -1.25
C ILE A 122 -22.45 -15.59 -1.25
N LEU A 123 -21.70 -16.37 -0.46
CA LEU A 123 -20.25 -16.41 -0.48
C LEU A 123 -19.78 -17.54 -1.40
N GLN A 124 -19.13 -17.20 -2.51
CA GLN A 124 -18.61 -18.13 -3.50
C GLN A 124 -17.07 -18.16 -3.42
N PRO A 125 -16.44 -19.31 -3.10
CA PRO A 125 -15.01 -19.49 -3.26
C PRO A 125 -14.57 -19.28 -4.72
N LEU A 126 -13.47 -18.53 -4.92
CA LEU A 126 -12.92 -18.24 -6.24
C LEU A 126 -11.63 -19.01 -6.51
N THR A 127 -10.87 -19.32 -5.46
CA THR A 127 -9.57 -20.00 -5.57
C THR A 127 -9.48 -21.16 -4.59
N PHE A 128 -8.65 -22.16 -4.94
CA PHE A 128 -8.48 -23.40 -4.19
C PHE A 128 -7.01 -23.84 -4.24
N GLY A 129 -6.63 -24.77 -3.39
CA GLY A 129 -5.32 -25.43 -3.42
C GLY A 129 -4.43 -25.14 -2.23
N TYR A 130 -3.14 -25.50 -2.34
CA TYR A 130 -2.18 -25.46 -1.23
C TYR A 130 -1.39 -24.18 -1.13
N HIS A 131 -1.38 -23.35 -2.17
CA HIS A 131 -0.60 -22.13 -2.19
C HIS A 131 -1.41 -20.96 -1.68
N ASN A 132 -0.72 -20.00 -1.05
CA ASN A 132 -1.32 -18.74 -0.68
C ASN A 132 -1.67 -17.93 -1.93
N VAL A 133 -2.92 -17.45 -1.98
CA VAL A 133 -3.45 -16.61 -3.04
C VAL A 133 -3.93 -15.30 -2.43
N TYR A 134 -3.61 -14.20 -3.08
CA TYR A 134 -3.97 -12.87 -2.62
C TYR A 134 -4.49 -12.00 -3.76
N LEU A 135 -5.37 -11.07 -3.41
CA LEU A 135 -5.89 -10.09 -4.34
C LEU A 135 -4.86 -8.97 -4.52
N ASN A 136 -4.47 -8.71 -5.75
CA ASN A 136 -3.67 -7.54 -6.08
C ASN A 136 -4.54 -6.34 -6.42
N ASP A 137 -5.54 -6.53 -7.31
CA ASP A 137 -6.40 -5.44 -7.75
C ASP A 137 -7.69 -5.98 -8.40
N ILE A 138 -8.69 -5.08 -8.56
CA ILE A 138 -9.94 -5.34 -9.25
C ILE A 138 -10.06 -4.36 -10.42
N SER A 139 -10.33 -4.86 -11.62
CA SER A 139 -10.49 -3.99 -12.80
C SER A 139 -11.64 -3.00 -12.64
N ALA A 140 -11.52 -1.83 -13.27
CA ALA A 140 -12.48 -0.74 -13.13
C ALA A 140 -13.93 -1.10 -13.55
N ASP A 141 -14.08 -2.09 -14.41
CA ASP A 141 -15.37 -2.64 -14.86
C ASP A 141 -15.90 -3.76 -13.96
N SER A 142 -15.22 -4.06 -12.85
CA SER A 142 -15.57 -5.14 -11.89
C SER A 142 -15.54 -6.55 -12.47
N ARG A 143 -14.99 -6.74 -13.67
CA ARG A 143 -14.98 -8.03 -14.36
C ARG A 143 -13.78 -8.89 -14.00
N TYR A 144 -12.61 -8.29 -13.88
CA TYR A 144 -11.37 -9.03 -13.69
C TYR A 144 -10.78 -8.83 -12.31
N LEU A 145 -10.28 -9.92 -11.73
CA LEU A 145 -9.39 -9.86 -10.58
C LEU A 145 -7.95 -10.09 -11.03
N LEU A 146 -7.03 -9.29 -10.50
CA LEU A 146 -5.61 -9.53 -10.59
C LEU A 146 -5.17 -10.29 -9.34
N ILE A 147 -4.75 -11.53 -9.52
CA ILE A 147 -4.47 -12.47 -8.44
C ILE A 147 -2.98 -12.76 -8.38
N GLY A 148 -2.42 -12.71 -7.19
CA GLY A 148 -1.09 -13.20 -6.91
C GLY A 148 -1.12 -14.58 -6.26
N LYS A 149 -0.14 -15.40 -6.60
CA LYS A 149 0.14 -16.68 -5.95
C LYS A 149 1.62 -16.74 -5.62
N SER A 150 1.97 -17.12 -4.39
CA SER A 150 3.36 -17.31 -3.99
C SER A 150 3.69 -18.78 -3.76
N GLU A 151 4.89 -19.17 -4.17
CA GLU A 151 5.47 -20.51 -3.97
C GLU A 151 6.88 -20.37 -3.39
N GLU A 152 7.24 -21.20 -2.45
CA GLU A 152 8.58 -21.21 -1.90
C GLU A 152 9.56 -22.00 -2.76
N ARG A 153 10.78 -21.47 -2.87
CA ARG A 153 11.91 -22.12 -3.51
C ARG A 153 13.16 -21.91 -2.66
N LEU A 154 13.49 -22.86 -1.80
CA LEU A 154 14.55 -22.71 -0.80
C LEU A 154 15.95 -22.96 -1.34
N THR A 155 16.09 -23.47 -2.55
CA THR A 155 17.38 -23.92 -3.14
C THR A 155 18.11 -22.82 -3.90
N LYS A 156 17.45 -21.71 -4.18
CA LYS A 156 18.00 -20.63 -5.02
C LYS A 156 17.36 -19.29 -4.65
N ARG A 157 18.11 -18.19 -4.75
CA ARG A 157 17.59 -16.82 -4.65
C ARG A 157 16.82 -16.44 -5.94
N PRO A 158 15.65 -15.79 -5.84
CA PRO A 158 14.89 -15.53 -4.62
C PRO A 158 14.26 -16.80 -4.07
N THR A 159 14.02 -16.81 -2.77
CA THR A 159 13.39 -17.97 -2.10
C THR A 159 11.87 -17.99 -2.26
N THR A 160 11.28 -16.96 -2.81
CA THR A 160 9.85 -16.88 -3.11
C THR A 160 9.65 -16.56 -4.58
N LEU A 161 8.79 -17.34 -5.24
CA LEU A 161 8.36 -17.12 -6.62
C LEU A 161 6.91 -16.62 -6.59
N ASN A 162 6.65 -15.55 -7.34
CA ASN A 162 5.32 -14.97 -7.43
C ASN A 162 4.75 -15.15 -8.84
N SER A 163 3.54 -15.70 -8.92
CA SER A 163 2.80 -15.79 -10.16
C SER A 163 1.67 -14.76 -10.15
N LEU A 164 1.38 -14.18 -11.32
CA LEU A 164 0.26 -13.26 -11.52
C LEU A 164 -0.73 -13.87 -12.51
N TYR A 165 -1.99 -13.82 -12.13
CA TYR A 165 -3.10 -14.30 -12.95
C TYR A 165 -4.19 -13.27 -13.08
N ARG A 166 -4.91 -13.28 -14.20
CA ARG A 166 -6.14 -12.53 -14.40
C ARG A 166 -7.31 -13.52 -14.40
N LEU A 167 -8.21 -13.39 -13.42
CA LEU A 167 -9.45 -14.16 -13.32
C LEU A 167 -10.61 -13.34 -13.87
N ASP A 168 -11.37 -13.88 -14.80
CA ASP A 168 -12.63 -13.32 -15.29
C ASP A 168 -13.80 -13.79 -14.40
N LEU A 169 -14.49 -12.85 -13.74
CA LEU A 169 -15.61 -13.16 -12.84
C LEU A 169 -16.90 -13.59 -13.58
N ASN A 170 -16.98 -13.42 -14.90
CA ASN A 170 -18.16 -13.79 -15.67
C ASN A 170 -18.18 -15.29 -16.05
N ASP A 171 -17.04 -15.82 -16.44
CA ASP A 171 -16.92 -17.20 -16.91
C ASP A 171 -15.93 -18.04 -16.12
N MET A 172 -15.31 -17.43 -15.09
CA MET A 172 -14.31 -18.05 -14.22
C MET A 172 -13.05 -18.52 -14.95
N SER A 173 -12.79 -18.01 -16.15
CA SER A 173 -11.56 -18.29 -16.88
C SER A 173 -10.36 -17.61 -16.23
N VAL A 174 -9.22 -18.29 -16.22
CA VAL A 174 -7.97 -17.82 -15.64
C VAL A 174 -6.90 -17.72 -16.70
N GLU A 175 -6.32 -16.56 -16.83
CA GLU A 175 -5.17 -16.30 -17.69
C GLU A 175 -3.91 -16.10 -16.88
N ALA A 176 -2.86 -16.87 -17.16
CA ALA A 176 -1.54 -16.62 -16.57
C ALA A 176 -0.87 -15.43 -17.26
N LEU A 177 -0.53 -14.42 -16.46
CA LEU A 177 0.23 -13.24 -16.91
C LEU A 177 1.73 -13.44 -16.67
N VAL A 178 2.08 -13.95 -15.50
CA VAL A 178 3.43 -14.34 -15.12
C VAL A 178 3.36 -15.63 -14.32
N GLU A 179 4.15 -16.63 -14.70
CA GLU A 179 4.28 -17.87 -13.94
C GLU A 179 5.67 -17.95 -13.30
N LYS A 180 5.67 -18.22 -11.98
CA LYS A 180 6.90 -18.37 -11.18
C LYS A 180 7.89 -17.22 -11.36
N GLY A 181 7.38 -16.00 -11.44
CA GLY A 181 8.19 -14.81 -11.59
C GLY A 181 9.11 -14.58 -10.39
N GLU A 182 10.34 -14.27 -10.67
CA GLU A 182 11.36 -13.95 -9.68
C GLU A 182 11.28 -12.45 -9.33
N PHE A 183 11.42 -12.10 -8.04
CA PHE A 183 11.55 -10.72 -7.56
C PHE A 183 10.34 -9.81 -7.84
N LEU A 184 9.15 -10.35 -7.98
CA LEU A 184 7.91 -9.60 -8.11
C LEU A 184 7.28 -9.36 -6.74
N ASN A 185 6.64 -8.19 -6.55
CA ASN A 185 5.97 -7.82 -5.31
C ASN A 185 4.44 -7.75 -5.50
N SER A 186 3.94 -6.72 -6.19
CA SER A 186 2.51 -6.46 -6.37
C SER A 186 2.21 -6.00 -7.79
N ALA A 187 0.93 -5.94 -8.13
CA ALA A 187 0.48 -5.44 -9.42
C ALA A 187 -0.87 -4.73 -9.32
N GLN A 188 -1.15 -3.79 -10.22
CA GLN A 188 -2.42 -3.09 -10.33
C GLN A 188 -2.79 -2.85 -11.80
N PHE A 189 -4.08 -2.80 -12.10
CA PHE A 189 -4.55 -2.47 -13.44
C PHE A 189 -4.31 -1.00 -13.78
N SER A 190 -4.04 -0.74 -15.06
CA SER A 190 -4.16 0.62 -15.58
C SER A 190 -5.61 1.08 -15.54
N PRO A 191 -5.89 2.40 -15.45
CA PRO A 191 -7.26 2.92 -15.45
C PRO A 191 -8.10 2.50 -16.67
N ASP A 192 -7.46 2.24 -17.80
CA ASP A 192 -8.10 1.77 -19.03
C ASP A 192 -8.17 0.24 -19.17
N GLY A 193 -7.65 -0.50 -18.20
CA GLY A 193 -7.63 -1.96 -18.16
C GLY A 193 -6.77 -2.65 -19.23
N LYS A 194 -5.93 -1.91 -19.97
CA LYS A 194 -5.12 -2.47 -21.08
C LYS A 194 -3.73 -2.91 -20.65
N SER A 195 -3.29 -2.48 -19.49
CA SER A 195 -1.98 -2.77 -18.94
C SER A 195 -2.07 -3.05 -17.45
N ILE A 196 -1.02 -3.61 -16.89
CA ILE A 196 -0.79 -3.66 -15.44
C ILE A 196 0.53 -2.99 -15.11
N LEU A 197 0.55 -2.33 -13.97
CA LEU A 197 1.74 -1.82 -13.33
C LEU A 197 2.20 -2.85 -12.30
N VAL A 198 3.39 -3.38 -12.46
CA VAL A 198 3.98 -4.38 -11.57
C VAL A 198 5.10 -3.72 -10.79
N THR A 199 5.16 -3.99 -9.48
CA THR A 199 6.31 -3.63 -8.65
C THR A 199 7.21 -4.84 -8.46
N GLY A 200 8.50 -4.62 -8.42
CA GLY A 200 9.49 -5.68 -8.22
C GLY A 200 10.89 -5.12 -8.06
N SER A 201 11.86 -5.97 -7.70
CA SER A 201 13.25 -5.52 -7.64
C SER A 201 13.83 -5.29 -9.05
N PRO A 202 15.02 -4.67 -9.18
CA PRO A 202 15.69 -4.51 -10.47
C PRO A 202 15.94 -5.82 -11.22
N GLU A 203 15.92 -6.95 -10.54
CA GLU A 203 16.14 -8.28 -11.12
C GLU A 203 14.88 -8.93 -11.69
N ALA A 204 13.70 -8.33 -11.49
CA ALA A 204 12.45 -8.83 -12.04
C ALA A 204 12.49 -8.89 -13.58
N PHE A 205 11.70 -9.80 -14.15
CA PHE A 205 11.60 -9.99 -15.60
C PHE A 205 12.98 -10.17 -16.28
N ASP A 206 13.74 -11.16 -15.81
CA ASP A 206 15.09 -11.47 -16.31
C ASP A 206 16.09 -10.31 -16.19
N GLY A 207 15.86 -9.41 -15.24
CA GLY A 207 16.74 -8.32 -14.91
C GLY A 207 16.71 -7.14 -15.87
N ILE A 208 15.59 -6.93 -16.59
CA ILE A 208 15.46 -5.76 -17.49
C ILE A 208 15.54 -4.41 -16.76
N GLY A 209 15.30 -4.40 -15.44
CA GLY A 209 15.41 -3.22 -14.59
C GLY A 209 16.81 -2.94 -14.04
N LYS A 210 17.79 -3.82 -14.27
CA LYS A 210 19.15 -3.66 -13.73
C LYS A 210 19.84 -2.41 -14.28
N ASN A 211 20.39 -1.64 -13.36
CA ASN A 211 21.18 -0.42 -13.63
C ASN A 211 22.43 -0.41 -12.74
N VAL A 212 23.16 -1.51 -12.75
CA VAL A 212 24.43 -1.72 -12.04
C VAL A 212 25.47 -2.22 -13.03
N GLU A 213 26.74 -2.12 -12.68
CA GLU A 213 27.84 -2.61 -13.51
C GLU A 213 27.77 -4.12 -13.71
N GLU A 214 28.38 -4.59 -14.79
CA GLU A 214 28.45 -6.02 -15.08
C GLU A 214 29.11 -6.78 -13.92
N GLY A 215 28.48 -7.89 -13.51
CA GLY A 215 28.93 -8.70 -12.36
C GLY A 215 28.44 -8.22 -11.00
N GLN A 216 27.83 -7.03 -10.90
CA GLN A 216 27.20 -6.57 -9.66
C GLN A 216 25.77 -7.10 -9.53
N ILE A 217 25.38 -7.34 -8.28
CA ILE A 217 24.03 -7.74 -7.90
C ILE A 217 23.32 -6.50 -7.33
N PRO A 218 22.19 -6.06 -7.93
CA PRO A 218 21.44 -4.93 -7.39
C PRO A 218 20.82 -5.31 -6.05
N SER A 219 20.44 -4.29 -5.27
CA SER A 219 19.69 -4.50 -4.03
C SER A 219 18.34 -5.13 -4.33
N MET A 220 18.04 -6.26 -3.70
CA MET A 220 16.74 -6.92 -3.86
C MET A 220 15.61 -6.22 -3.11
N VAL A 221 15.94 -5.29 -2.20
CA VAL A 221 14.96 -4.47 -1.48
C VAL A 221 14.62 -3.18 -2.23
N ASP A 222 15.38 -2.82 -3.25
CA ASP A 222 14.99 -1.75 -4.16
C ASP A 222 13.75 -2.17 -4.94
N THR A 223 12.78 -1.29 -5.00
CA THR A 223 11.55 -1.50 -5.76
C THR A 223 11.54 -0.61 -7.01
N GLN A 224 11.25 -1.24 -8.13
CA GLN A 224 11.04 -0.58 -9.42
C GLN A 224 9.63 -0.83 -9.95
N LEU A 225 9.24 0.02 -10.90
CA LEU A 225 7.97 -0.07 -11.61
C LEU A 225 8.18 -0.66 -13.00
N TYR A 226 7.33 -1.61 -13.35
CA TYR A 226 7.29 -2.27 -14.66
C TYR A 226 5.90 -2.13 -15.25
N LEU A 227 5.79 -1.79 -16.51
CA LEU A 227 4.54 -1.73 -17.22
C LEU A 227 4.43 -2.94 -18.18
N MET A 228 3.42 -3.78 -17.94
CA MET A 228 3.09 -4.91 -18.81
C MET A 228 1.84 -4.60 -19.63
N ASN A 229 1.92 -4.73 -20.92
CA ASN A 229 0.76 -4.68 -21.81
C ASN A 229 0.01 -6.03 -21.78
N LEU A 230 -1.30 -6.01 -21.54
CA LEU A 230 -2.08 -7.25 -21.38
C LEU A 230 -2.35 -7.98 -22.70
N ALA A 231 -2.26 -7.32 -23.86
CA ALA A 231 -2.54 -7.96 -25.14
C ALA A 231 -1.37 -8.82 -25.65
N ASP A 232 -0.12 -8.37 -25.46
CA ASP A 232 1.08 -9.07 -25.94
C ASP A 232 2.04 -9.47 -24.83
N LYS A 233 1.69 -9.18 -23.57
CA LYS A 233 2.48 -9.44 -22.35
C LYS A 233 3.88 -8.85 -22.35
N LYS A 234 4.15 -7.89 -23.24
CA LYS A 234 5.43 -7.19 -23.24
C LYS A 234 5.58 -6.32 -22.02
N VAL A 235 6.76 -6.42 -21.39
CA VAL A 235 7.12 -5.67 -20.19
C VAL A 235 8.19 -4.64 -20.51
N ARG A 236 8.04 -3.43 -19.96
CA ARG A 236 9.07 -2.40 -20.00
C ARG A 236 9.33 -1.85 -18.61
N PRO A 237 10.60 -1.64 -18.21
CA PRO A 237 10.94 -1.00 -16.96
C PRO A 237 10.62 0.49 -17.05
N MET A 238 9.92 1.01 -16.02
CA MET A 238 9.53 2.42 -15.97
C MET A 238 10.52 3.27 -15.18
N THR A 239 11.19 2.66 -14.19
CA THR A 239 12.04 3.36 -13.21
C THR A 239 13.51 2.89 -13.25
N LYS A 240 13.96 2.21 -14.29
CA LYS A 240 15.33 1.68 -14.41
C LYS A 240 16.42 2.72 -14.12
N ASN A 241 16.25 3.96 -14.57
CA ASN A 241 17.18 5.07 -14.40
C ASN A 241 16.74 6.05 -13.30
N PHE A 242 15.82 5.63 -12.44
CA PHE A 242 15.34 6.38 -11.30
C PHE A 242 15.95 5.79 -10.03
N ASN A 243 16.87 6.53 -9.42
CA ASN A 243 17.66 6.03 -8.30
C ASN A 243 16.89 5.86 -6.97
N PRO A 244 15.94 6.75 -6.60
CA PRO A 244 15.20 6.56 -5.35
C PRO A 244 14.40 5.28 -5.33
N ASN A 245 14.30 4.65 -4.15
CA ASN A 245 13.58 3.39 -3.95
C ASN A 245 12.06 3.63 -3.89
N VAL A 246 11.31 3.08 -4.81
CA VAL A 246 9.83 3.24 -4.90
C VAL A 246 9.16 2.50 -3.74
N GLN A 247 8.20 3.17 -3.09
CA GLN A 247 7.43 2.62 -1.98
C GLN A 247 5.93 2.47 -2.34
N SER A 248 5.08 3.37 -1.86
CA SER A 248 3.64 3.34 -2.16
C SER A 248 3.34 3.85 -3.57
N VAL A 249 2.48 3.16 -4.30
CA VAL A 249 2.16 3.48 -5.70
C VAL A 249 0.65 3.51 -5.91
N ASP A 250 0.16 4.49 -6.66
CA ASP A 250 -1.24 4.60 -7.09
C ASP A 250 -1.31 5.11 -8.54
N TRP A 251 -2.13 4.47 -9.37
CA TRP A 251 -2.37 4.90 -10.75
C TRP A 251 -3.66 5.69 -10.86
N SER A 252 -3.55 6.99 -10.96
CA SER A 252 -4.67 7.92 -10.97
C SER A 252 -5.65 7.68 -12.12
N LYS A 253 -6.91 7.45 -11.75
CA LYS A 253 -8.03 7.37 -12.71
C LYS A 253 -8.41 8.74 -13.25
N ALA A 254 -8.11 9.82 -12.51
CA ALA A 254 -8.50 11.18 -12.87
C ALA A 254 -7.65 11.79 -13.99
N ASP A 255 -6.36 11.44 -14.07
CA ASP A 255 -5.43 12.05 -15.03
C ASP A 255 -4.50 11.05 -15.74
N GLY A 256 -4.57 9.77 -15.36
CA GLY A 256 -3.79 8.69 -15.97
C GLY A 256 -2.29 8.71 -15.64
N ASN A 257 -1.84 9.55 -14.70
CA ASN A 257 -0.48 9.54 -14.21
C ASN A 257 -0.31 8.55 -13.05
N ILE A 258 0.89 8.06 -12.86
CA ILE A 258 1.27 7.22 -11.73
C ILE A 258 1.88 8.13 -10.67
N TYR A 259 1.36 8.03 -9.45
CA TYR A 259 1.89 8.73 -8.28
C TYR A 259 2.50 7.73 -7.33
N PHE A 260 3.63 8.10 -6.73
CA PHE A 260 4.30 7.20 -5.80
C PHE A 260 5.19 7.97 -4.84
N THR A 261 5.38 7.40 -3.66
CA THR A 261 6.45 7.84 -2.76
C THR A 261 7.72 7.07 -3.07
N ALA A 262 8.86 7.71 -2.87
CA ALA A 262 10.15 7.04 -2.99
C ALA A 262 11.14 7.58 -1.97
N GLU A 263 11.95 6.67 -1.42
CA GLU A 263 13.09 7.02 -0.56
C GLU A 263 14.20 7.60 -1.42
N ASP A 264 14.51 8.86 -1.19
CA ASP A 264 15.64 9.56 -1.78
C ASP A 264 16.59 10.00 -0.66
N LYS A 265 17.62 9.21 -0.42
CA LYS A 265 18.59 9.37 0.69
C LYS A 265 17.89 9.21 2.05
N ASP A 266 17.76 10.30 2.80
CA ASP A 266 17.16 10.37 4.13
C ASP A 266 15.74 10.95 4.13
N CYS A 267 15.12 11.10 2.95
CA CYS A 267 13.79 11.68 2.77
C CYS A 267 12.86 10.75 1.99
N MET A 268 11.57 10.86 2.29
CA MET A 268 10.50 10.20 1.54
C MET A 268 9.76 11.24 0.71
N HIS A 269 10.01 11.27 -0.57
CA HIS A 269 9.41 12.26 -1.47
C HIS A 269 8.22 11.69 -2.26
N LEU A 270 7.35 12.58 -2.73
CA LEU A 270 6.20 12.25 -3.58
C LEU A 270 6.51 12.62 -5.04
N PHE A 271 6.34 11.65 -5.92
CA PHE A 271 6.63 11.78 -7.35
C PHE A 271 5.39 11.51 -8.20
N GLN A 272 5.41 12.09 -9.39
CA GLN A 272 4.49 11.81 -10.48
C GLN A 272 5.29 11.24 -11.66
N LEU A 273 4.81 10.16 -12.25
CA LEU A 273 5.35 9.58 -13.49
C LEU A 273 4.27 9.60 -14.56
N ASN A 274 4.57 10.19 -15.69
CA ASN A 274 3.72 10.06 -16.86
C ASN A 274 4.03 8.74 -17.58
N PRO A 275 3.10 7.76 -17.63
CA PRO A 275 3.38 6.42 -18.14
C PRO A 275 3.65 6.39 -19.65
N LYS A 276 3.19 7.41 -20.42
CA LYS A 276 3.39 7.50 -21.86
C LYS A 276 4.76 8.05 -22.22
N SER A 277 5.15 9.17 -21.60
CA SER A 277 6.42 9.84 -21.87
C SER A 277 7.59 9.34 -21.03
N GLY A 278 7.34 8.63 -19.91
CA GLY A 278 8.36 8.23 -18.93
C GLY A 278 8.92 9.39 -18.12
N LYS A 279 8.29 10.58 -18.17
CA LYS A 279 8.77 11.78 -17.45
C LYS A 279 8.41 11.69 -15.98
N PHE A 280 9.41 11.89 -15.11
CA PHE A 280 9.25 12.05 -13.67
C PHE A 280 9.11 13.53 -13.31
N THR A 281 8.32 13.78 -12.28
CA THR A 281 8.17 15.09 -11.66
C THR A 281 8.16 14.92 -10.15
N LEU A 282 9.13 15.52 -9.45
CA LEU A 282 9.09 15.65 -8.00
C LEU A 282 7.99 16.66 -7.64
N LEU A 283 7.01 16.25 -6.84
CA LEU A 283 5.97 17.14 -6.35
C LEU A 283 6.49 17.99 -5.21
N LYS A 284 6.21 19.29 -5.26
CA LYS A 284 6.62 20.23 -4.22
C LYS A 284 5.69 20.10 -3.01
N THR A 285 6.17 19.39 -2.00
CA THR A 285 5.46 19.22 -0.72
C THR A 285 6.10 20.09 0.36
N PRO A 286 5.32 20.55 1.38
CA PRO A 286 5.87 21.31 2.50
C PRO A 286 6.72 20.47 3.46
N GLU A 287 6.54 19.15 3.43
CA GLU A 287 7.21 18.20 4.33
C GLU A 287 8.27 17.39 3.58
N GLU A 288 9.32 17.00 4.29
CA GLU A 288 10.44 16.23 3.75
C GLU A 288 10.13 14.73 3.68
N ASN A 289 9.29 14.24 4.61
CA ASN A 289 8.93 12.83 4.69
C ASN A 289 7.43 12.65 4.53
N ILE A 290 7.02 12.19 3.36
CA ILE A 290 5.63 11.86 3.05
C ILE A 290 5.34 10.44 3.53
N LYS A 291 4.40 10.30 4.47
CA LYS A 291 4.03 9.01 5.07
C LYS A 291 2.98 8.27 4.27
N SER A 292 2.00 8.99 3.76
CA SER A 292 0.91 8.41 3.00
C SER A 292 0.30 9.44 2.05
N PHE A 293 -0.30 8.95 0.99
CA PHE A 293 -1.10 9.78 0.09
C PHE A 293 -2.32 9.01 -0.42
N SER A 294 -3.32 9.73 -0.88
CA SER A 294 -4.52 9.19 -1.52
C SER A 294 -4.98 10.15 -2.61
N ILE A 295 -5.35 9.61 -3.77
CA ILE A 295 -5.76 10.38 -4.94
C ILE A 295 -7.27 10.25 -5.12
N ALA A 296 -7.93 11.36 -5.39
CA ALA A 296 -9.35 11.34 -5.71
C ALA A 296 -9.59 10.63 -7.05
N ALA A 297 -10.54 9.70 -7.08
CA ALA A 297 -10.82 8.89 -8.28
C ALA A 297 -11.33 9.73 -9.48
N ALA A 298 -12.03 10.84 -9.24
CA ALA A 298 -12.71 11.63 -10.26
C ALA A 298 -12.23 13.09 -10.36
N ALA A 299 -11.21 13.49 -9.59
CA ALA A 299 -10.71 14.86 -9.58
C ALA A 299 -9.17 14.88 -9.51
N PRO A 300 -8.52 15.92 -10.06
CA PRO A 300 -7.07 16.09 -9.97
C PRO A 300 -6.65 16.64 -8.59
N GLU A 301 -7.07 15.95 -7.55
CA GLU A 301 -6.87 16.30 -6.14
C GLU A 301 -6.31 15.10 -5.39
N MET A 302 -5.43 15.37 -4.43
CA MET A 302 -4.91 14.37 -3.51
C MET A 302 -4.89 14.91 -2.08
N ALA A 303 -4.93 14.00 -1.13
CA ALA A 303 -4.56 14.24 0.25
C ALA A 303 -3.26 13.49 0.55
N PHE A 304 -2.42 14.06 1.39
CA PHE A 304 -1.23 13.37 1.88
C PHE A 304 -0.90 13.77 3.31
N SER A 305 -0.29 12.88 4.03
CA SER A 305 0.29 13.17 5.34
C SER A 305 1.81 13.11 5.26
N GLY A 306 2.45 13.96 6.03
CA GLY A 306 3.89 14.02 6.09
C GLY A 306 4.38 14.73 7.35
N GLN A 307 5.67 14.62 7.57
CA GLN A 307 6.36 15.25 8.70
C GLN A 307 7.74 15.76 8.25
N SER A 308 8.28 16.67 9.02
CA SER A 308 9.67 17.12 8.93
C SER A 308 10.36 16.93 10.27
N ALA A 309 11.66 17.21 10.34
CA ALA A 309 12.43 17.03 11.56
C ALA A 309 11.95 17.86 12.76
N SER A 310 11.24 18.96 12.51
CA SER A 310 10.77 19.89 13.55
C SER A 310 9.24 19.92 13.71
N ASN A 311 8.54 18.97 13.13
CA ASN A 311 7.09 18.81 13.31
C ASN A 311 6.69 17.34 13.17
N ALA A 312 5.65 16.95 13.89
CA ALA A 312 5.00 15.66 13.69
C ALA A 312 4.02 15.72 12.51
N ASP A 313 3.21 14.67 12.36
CA ASP A 313 2.33 14.50 11.21
C ASP A 313 1.41 15.68 10.97
N ARG A 314 1.42 16.16 9.74
CA ARG A 314 0.50 17.15 9.19
C ARG A 314 -0.25 16.58 8.01
N LEU A 315 -1.51 16.92 7.90
CA LEU A 315 -2.38 16.53 6.81
C LEU A 315 -2.56 17.68 5.81
N TYR A 316 -2.35 17.38 4.56
CA TYR A 316 -2.47 18.34 3.46
C TYR A 316 -3.45 17.85 2.40
N LYS A 317 -4.03 18.79 1.67
CA LYS A 317 -4.60 18.55 0.35
C LYS A 317 -3.80 19.27 -0.72
N MET A 318 -3.75 18.72 -1.92
CA MET A 318 -3.04 19.32 -3.04
C MET A 318 -3.78 19.07 -4.36
N SER A 319 -3.85 20.09 -5.21
CA SER A 319 -4.20 19.87 -6.61
C SER A 319 -3.02 19.28 -7.36
N THR A 320 -3.23 18.13 -8.01
CA THR A 320 -2.16 17.44 -8.77
C THR A 320 -1.73 18.25 -10.01
N LYS A 321 -2.58 19.17 -10.51
CA LYS A 321 -2.25 20.07 -11.62
C LYS A 321 -1.47 21.30 -11.17
N ALA A 322 -1.96 21.98 -10.14
CA ALA A 322 -1.36 23.23 -9.65
C ALA A 322 -0.16 22.98 -8.74
N GLN A 323 -0.03 21.77 -8.18
CA GLN A 323 1.01 21.38 -7.22
C GLN A 323 1.11 22.37 -6.03
N LYS A 324 -0.05 22.86 -5.57
CA LYS A 324 -0.15 23.76 -4.44
C LYS A 324 -0.81 23.05 -3.28
N SER A 325 -0.04 22.87 -2.22
CA SER A 325 -0.49 22.25 -0.97
C SER A 325 -1.22 23.23 -0.07
N LEU A 326 -2.26 22.78 0.60
CA LEU A 326 -2.99 23.46 1.64
C LEU A 326 -3.00 22.61 2.90
N LEU A 327 -2.54 23.16 4.01
CA LEU A 327 -2.62 22.49 5.31
C LEU A 327 -4.08 22.30 5.72
N VAL A 328 -4.45 21.06 6.00
CA VAL A 328 -5.79 20.68 6.49
C VAL A 328 -5.78 20.49 8.00
N ASP A 329 -4.73 19.86 8.53
CA ASP A 329 -4.60 19.63 9.96
C ASP A 329 -3.13 19.51 10.39
N ASP A 330 -2.83 20.01 11.58
CA ASP A 330 -1.56 19.78 12.29
C ASP A 330 -1.88 18.98 13.56
N LEU A 331 -1.61 17.66 13.48
CA LEU A 331 -1.99 16.71 14.53
C LEU A 331 -1.23 16.96 15.86
N SER A 332 -0.08 17.59 15.79
CA SER A 332 0.78 17.85 16.94
C SER A 332 0.70 19.28 17.47
N ALA A 333 -0.02 20.18 16.80
CA ALA A 333 -0.07 21.59 17.15
C ALA A 333 -0.42 21.83 18.62
N ARG A 334 -1.37 21.06 19.19
CA ARG A 334 -1.75 21.17 20.60
C ARG A 334 -0.67 20.69 21.55
N LEU A 335 0.03 19.60 21.19
CA LEU A 335 1.08 19.01 22.03
C LEU A 335 2.35 19.88 22.05
N LEU A 336 2.66 20.51 20.92
CA LEU A 336 3.85 21.31 20.73
C LEU A 336 3.65 22.82 21.04
N LYS A 337 2.44 23.21 21.43
CA LYS A 337 2.06 24.63 21.62
C LYS A 337 3.02 25.39 22.52
N ASP A 338 3.48 24.77 23.61
CA ASP A 338 4.33 25.37 24.63
C ASP A 338 5.77 24.83 24.56
N ILE A 339 6.13 24.16 23.47
CA ILE A 339 7.45 23.57 23.23
C ILE A 339 8.14 24.33 22.10
N GLU A 340 9.27 24.91 22.38
CA GLU A 340 10.14 25.50 21.38
C GLU A 340 11.11 24.43 20.85
N LEU A 341 11.04 24.15 19.56
CA LEU A 341 11.90 23.17 18.88
C LEU A 341 13.14 23.89 18.31
N GLY A 342 14.28 23.21 18.39
CA GLY A 342 15.49 23.66 17.74
C GLY A 342 15.47 23.43 16.23
N GLU A 343 16.46 23.98 15.56
CA GLU A 343 16.62 23.85 14.10
C GLU A 343 17.27 22.51 13.76
N CYS A 344 16.74 21.80 12.75
CA CYS A 344 17.38 20.64 12.14
C CYS A 344 18.00 21.05 10.81
N LYS A 345 19.27 20.66 10.59
CA LYS A 345 19.99 20.91 9.33
C LYS A 345 20.53 19.61 8.76
N ALA A 346 20.34 19.42 7.46
CA ALA A 346 20.99 18.36 6.71
C ALA A 346 22.44 18.77 6.37
N TRP A 347 23.35 17.82 6.40
CA TRP A 347 24.71 17.97 5.91
C TRP A 347 25.22 16.63 5.36
N ASN A 348 26.22 16.71 4.50
CA ASN A 348 26.80 15.51 3.90
C ASN A 348 28.30 15.53 4.12
N PHE A 349 28.90 14.36 4.26
CA PHE A 349 30.35 14.20 4.21
C PHE A 349 30.73 12.97 3.41
N VAL A 350 31.95 13.01 2.85
CA VAL A 350 32.50 11.88 2.13
C VAL A 350 33.38 11.08 3.08
N ASN A 351 33.11 9.78 3.20
CA ASN A 351 33.91 8.88 4.01
C ASN A 351 35.24 8.51 3.35
N SER A 352 36.09 7.74 4.04
CA SER A 352 37.40 7.31 3.52
C SER A 352 37.34 6.38 2.30
N ARG A 353 36.14 5.84 1.98
CA ARG A 353 35.91 4.97 0.80
C ARG A 353 35.37 5.74 -0.41
N GLY A 354 35.10 7.03 -0.25
CA GLY A 354 34.49 7.85 -1.28
C GLY A 354 32.97 7.90 -1.27
N ASP A 355 32.30 7.25 -0.31
CA ASP A 355 30.85 7.28 -0.22
C ASP A 355 30.37 8.57 0.42
N THR A 356 29.33 9.16 -0.13
CA THR A 356 28.64 10.33 0.48
C THR A 356 27.63 9.86 1.50
N LEU A 357 27.81 10.24 2.76
CA LEU A 357 26.91 9.97 3.87
C LEU A 357 26.03 11.18 4.13
N CYS A 358 24.71 10.94 4.16
CA CYS A 358 23.72 11.95 4.51
C CYS A 358 23.50 11.96 6.03
N CYS A 359 23.59 13.12 6.63
CA CYS A 359 23.52 13.31 8.06
C CYS A 359 22.61 14.49 8.42
N ARG A 360 22.10 14.47 9.63
CA ARG A 360 21.34 15.57 10.20
C ARG A 360 21.93 15.96 11.55
N TYR A 361 21.89 17.26 11.87
CA TYR A 361 22.21 17.74 13.20
C TYR A 361 21.10 18.66 13.70
N TYR A 362 20.82 18.54 14.98
CA TYR A 362 19.79 19.29 15.67
C TYR A 362 20.46 20.30 16.57
N LEU A 363 20.12 21.54 16.40
CA LEU A 363 20.59 22.64 17.27
C LEU A 363 19.57 22.88 18.38
N PRO A 364 20.01 23.25 19.61
CA PRO A 364 19.06 23.63 20.65
C PRO A 364 18.32 24.92 20.27
N PRO A 365 17.14 25.18 20.87
CA PRO A 365 16.51 26.50 20.77
C PRO A 365 17.49 27.60 21.14
N HIS A 366 17.44 28.76 20.47
CA HIS A 366 18.34 29.90 20.68
C HIS A 366 19.82 29.53 20.56
N PHE A 367 20.17 28.64 19.63
CA PHE A 367 21.57 28.27 19.38
C PHE A 367 22.45 29.50 19.12
N ASP A 368 23.53 29.61 19.87
CA ASP A 368 24.55 30.68 19.77
C ASP A 368 25.87 30.08 19.26
N ALA A 369 26.24 30.37 18.05
CA ALA A 369 27.45 29.80 17.41
C ALA A 369 28.75 30.23 18.12
N SER A 370 28.73 31.25 18.98
CA SER A 370 29.88 31.66 19.78
C SER A 370 30.13 30.78 21.01
N LYS A 371 29.16 29.94 21.38
CA LYS A 371 29.23 29.06 22.55
C LYS A 371 29.57 27.63 22.16
N LYS A 372 30.14 26.91 23.11
CA LYS A 372 30.36 25.45 22.98
C LYS A 372 29.22 24.69 23.62
N TYR A 373 28.74 23.67 22.93
CA TYR A 373 27.68 22.82 23.42
C TYR A 373 28.17 21.37 23.51
N PRO A 374 27.69 20.56 24.47
CA PRO A 374 27.86 19.11 24.41
C PRO A 374 27.14 18.54 23.17
N MET A 375 27.74 17.53 22.54
CA MET A 375 27.18 16.90 21.40
C MET A 375 26.89 15.43 21.68
N VAL A 376 25.68 14.97 21.30
CA VAL A 376 25.30 13.56 21.28
C VAL A 376 25.32 13.08 19.83
N VAL A 377 26.09 12.04 19.57
CA VAL A 377 26.13 11.40 18.25
C VAL A 377 25.26 10.14 18.29
N ASN A 378 24.28 10.08 17.42
CA ASN A 378 23.47 8.88 17.18
C ASN A 378 23.73 8.38 15.76
N TYR A 379 23.97 7.09 15.62
CA TYR A 379 24.08 6.44 14.32
C TYR A 379 23.36 5.11 14.35
N TYR A 380 22.80 4.74 13.21
CA TYR A 380 22.10 3.49 13.04
C TYR A 380 22.93 2.57 12.13
N GLY A 381 23.25 1.39 12.64
CA GLY A 381 24.03 0.38 11.91
C GLY A 381 23.20 -0.57 11.06
N GLY A 382 21.91 -0.29 10.86
CA GLY A 382 21.01 -1.11 10.06
C GLY A 382 21.05 -0.79 8.57
N CYS A 383 20.25 -1.52 7.80
CA CYS A 383 20.16 -1.40 6.34
C CYS A 383 18.99 -0.54 5.85
N SER A 384 18.17 -0.01 6.77
CA SER A 384 17.04 0.86 6.45
C SER A 384 17.28 2.26 7.05
N PRO A 385 17.09 3.33 6.29
CA PRO A 385 17.15 4.69 6.83
C PRO A 385 16.05 4.90 7.88
N THR A 386 16.37 5.64 8.92
CA THR A 386 15.45 5.95 10.03
C THR A 386 15.20 7.45 10.13
#